data_f73b43fa20349e808cead98a47bc4325
#
_entry.id   f73b43fa20349e808cead98a47bc4325
#
_cell.length_a   1.000
_cell.length_b   1.000
_cell.length_c   1.000
_cell.angle_alpha   90.00
_cell.angle_beta   90.00
_cell.angle_gamma   90.00
#
_symmetry.space_group_name_H-M   'P 1'
#
loop_
_entity.id
_entity.type
_entity.pdbx_description
1 polymer ?
#
loop_
_entity_poly.entity_id
_entity_poly.type
_entity_poly.pdbx_seq_one_letter_code
_entity_poly.pdbx_strand_id
1 'polypeptide(L)'
;MQRRVVVTGLGLVTPVGIGVEETWSALVAGKSGISRITRFDATDMATQIAGEVKEFKAEDYVSRKDLRRMDIFTIYALAATRMAVDDANLNIRGNNADRVGVVIGCGLGGLATIEKYHRLMLEQGPKKISPFFIPMIIANMAPGQISIFFGAKGPNVAIETACAAGTHAVGDAFKHIQRGTADAMITGGVESTVTMLAIGGFNAMRALSTRNDEPLKASRPFDRDRDGFVLAEGSGIIILEELDHALERGATIHAEIIGYGLTGDAFHIAAPAPEGEGMARCMQMAVDDAGIRPEEVDYINAHGTSTDLNDKFETQAIKTVFGEHSYKLAVSSTKSMTGHLLGGAGGVESAIAVLTIKNGIIPPTINYENPDPDCDLDYVPNVSRKAEVRTVLSNSFGFGGTNAALVFRRYES
;
A
#
# COMPACT_ATOMS: atom_id res chain seq x y z
N MET A 1 -17.96 18.62 -17.44
CA MET A 1 -17.51 18.45 -16.05
C MET A 1 -16.67 17.19 -15.96
N GLN A 2 -15.64 17.16 -15.14
CA GLN A 2 -14.85 15.97 -14.89
C GLN A 2 -15.69 14.97 -14.05
N ARG A 3 -15.63 13.68 -14.35
CA ARG A 3 -16.37 12.65 -13.61
C ARG A 3 -15.84 12.58 -12.17
N ARG A 4 -16.74 12.60 -11.19
CA ARG A 4 -16.40 12.37 -9.78
C ARG A 4 -16.16 10.89 -9.54
N VAL A 5 -15.22 10.56 -8.66
CA VAL A 5 -14.83 9.17 -8.40
C VAL A 5 -14.88 8.89 -6.90
N VAL A 6 -15.61 7.84 -6.54
CA VAL A 6 -15.86 7.45 -5.16
C VAL A 6 -15.30 6.07 -4.84
N VAL A 7 -15.03 5.84 -3.56
CA VAL A 7 -14.62 4.54 -3.03
C VAL A 7 -15.86 3.84 -2.47
N THR A 8 -16.16 2.65 -3.00
CA THR A 8 -17.35 1.89 -2.62
C THR A 8 -17.04 0.55 -1.95
N GLY A 9 -15.79 0.09 -1.97
CA GLY A 9 -15.40 -1.16 -1.33
C GLY A 9 -13.95 -1.19 -0.90
N LEU A 10 -13.68 -1.91 0.18
CA LEU A 10 -12.38 -2.06 0.81
C LEU A 10 -12.08 -3.54 1.09
N GLY A 11 -10.83 -3.96 0.89
CA GLY A 11 -10.38 -5.31 1.24
C GLY A 11 -8.92 -5.30 1.66
N LEU A 12 -8.60 -5.95 2.78
CA LEU A 12 -7.29 -5.90 3.41
C LEU A 12 -6.81 -7.30 3.81
N VAL A 13 -5.55 -7.58 3.50
CA VAL A 13 -4.77 -8.71 4.00
C VAL A 13 -3.44 -8.15 4.48
N THR A 14 -3.22 -8.10 5.79
CA THR A 14 -2.08 -7.41 6.39
C THR A 14 -1.46 -8.21 7.53
N PRO A 15 -0.24 -7.88 7.97
CA PRO A 15 0.37 -8.53 9.15
C PRO A 15 -0.39 -8.29 10.46
N VAL A 16 -1.28 -7.30 10.51
CA VAL A 16 -2.06 -6.97 11.71
C VAL A 16 -3.50 -7.47 11.67
N GLY A 17 -3.93 -8.08 10.56
CA GLY A 17 -5.26 -8.69 10.43
C GLY A 17 -5.63 -9.05 9.00
N ILE A 18 -6.60 -9.97 8.85
CA ILE A 18 -7.21 -10.39 7.60
C ILE A 18 -8.65 -9.86 7.58
N GLY A 19 -8.91 -8.93 6.68
CA GLY A 19 -10.17 -8.19 6.63
C GLY A 19 -10.07 -6.78 7.18
N VAL A 20 -11.04 -5.96 6.80
CA VAL A 20 -11.06 -4.52 7.12
C VAL A 20 -11.21 -4.27 8.62
N GLU A 21 -12.15 -4.96 9.28
CA GLU A 21 -12.45 -4.76 10.71
C GLU A 21 -11.29 -5.15 11.61
N GLU A 22 -10.67 -6.32 11.37
CA GLU A 22 -9.55 -6.81 12.16
C GLU A 22 -8.34 -5.89 12.00
N THR A 23 -7.97 -5.57 10.74
CA THR A 23 -6.88 -4.64 10.45
C THR A 23 -7.10 -3.29 11.10
N TRP A 24 -8.30 -2.70 10.94
CA TRP A 24 -8.59 -1.38 11.50
C TRP A 24 -8.55 -1.37 13.03
N SER A 25 -9.15 -2.38 13.67
CA SER A 25 -9.13 -2.50 15.13
C SER A 25 -7.70 -2.62 15.68
N ALA A 26 -6.85 -3.39 15.00
CA ALA A 26 -5.45 -3.53 15.37
C ALA A 26 -4.67 -2.21 15.23
N LEU A 27 -4.88 -1.47 14.13
CA LEU A 27 -4.24 -0.17 13.88
C LEU A 27 -4.67 0.88 14.91
N VAL A 28 -5.96 0.98 15.22
CA VAL A 28 -6.47 1.91 16.25
C VAL A 28 -5.92 1.55 17.64
N ALA A 29 -5.73 0.27 17.91
CA ALA A 29 -5.16 -0.20 19.17
C ALA A 29 -3.63 -0.10 19.24
N GLY A 30 -2.95 0.37 18.18
CA GLY A 30 -1.49 0.46 18.14
C GLY A 30 -0.78 -0.90 18.15
N LYS A 31 -1.39 -1.95 17.61
CA LYS A 31 -0.80 -3.30 17.60
C LYS A 31 0.21 -3.45 16.47
N SER A 32 1.41 -3.92 16.79
CA SER A 32 2.44 -4.29 15.80
C SER A 32 2.20 -5.69 15.26
N GLY A 33 2.28 -5.86 13.93
CA GLY A 33 2.29 -7.15 13.23
C GLY A 33 3.69 -7.72 13.00
N ILE A 34 4.73 -7.05 13.51
CA ILE A 34 6.12 -7.43 13.28
C ILE A 34 6.55 -8.51 14.27
N SER A 35 7.24 -9.53 13.77
CA SER A 35 7.73 -10.64 14.58
C SER A 35 9.00 -11.26 13.98
N ARG A 36 9.58 -12.24 14.65
CA ARG A 36 10.62 -13.08 14.05
C ARG A 36 10.10 -13.74 12.77
N ILE A 37 10.95 -13.81 11.74
CA ILE A 37 10.64 -14.50 10.49
C ILE A 37 10.42 -15.99 10.77
N THR A 38 9.33 -16.54 10.21
CA THR A 38 8.98 -17.96 10.36
C THR A 38 8.99 -18.74 9.05
N ARG A 39 9.04 -18.06 7.91
CA ARG A 39 9.00 -18.67 6.58
C ARG A 39 10.28 -19.40 6.18
N PHE A 40 11.41 -19.04 6.79
CA PHE A 40 12.72 -19.65 6.59
C PHE A 40 13.62 -19.40 7.81
N ASP A 41 14.73 -20.11 7.89
CA ASP A 41 15.74 -19.89 8.92
C ASP A 41 16.54 -18.61 8.59
N ALA A 42 16.34 -17.56 9.40
CA ALA A 42 17.00 -16.28 9.28
C ALA A 42 18.16 -16.08 10.29
N THR A 43 18.60 -17.13 10.99
CA THR A 43 19.57 -17.04 12.11
C THR A 43 20.87 -16.37 11.68
N ASP A 44 21.36 -16.64 10.46
CA ASP A 44 22.60 -16.06 9.94
C ASP A 44 22.41 -14.72 9.23
N MET A 45 21.19 -14.17 9.22
CA MET A 45 20.90 -12.89 8.58
C MET A 45 20.99 -11.72 9.56
N ALA A 46 21.42 -10.55 9.08
CA ALA A 46 21.48 -9.33 9.87
C ALA A 46 20.08 -8.93 10.35
N THR A 47 19.06 -9.07 9.48
CA THR A 47 17.65 -8.86 9.82
C THR A 47 16.95 -10.20 9.94
N GLN A 48 16.29 -10.44 11.09
CA GLN A 48 15.58 -11.68 11.42
C GLN A 48 14.09 -11.45 11.70
N ILE A 49 13.58 -10.27 11.34
CA ILE A 49 12.22 -9.81 11.63
C ILE A 49 11.51 -9.36 10.36
N ALA A 50 10.19 -9.56 10.32
CA ALA A 50 9.32 -9.12 9.24
C ALA A 50 7.87 -8.98 9.70
N GLY A 51 7.05 -8.30 8.90
CA GLY A 51 5.60 -8.34 8.98
C GLY A 51 5.04 -9.44 8.09
N GLU A 52 4.89 -10.64 8.63
CA GLU A 52 4.28 -11.78 7.92
C GLU A 52 2.76 -11.79 8.08
N VAL A 53 2.03 -12.14 7.04
CA VAL A 53 0.59 -12.44 7.14
C VAL A 53 0.43 -13.80 7.79
N LYS A 54 -0.17 -13.83 8.97
CA LYS A 54 -0.37 -15.03 9.78
C LYS A 54 -1.79 -15.57 9.62
N GLU A 55 -1.97 -16.88 9.85
CA GLU A 55 -3.28 -17.55 9.87
C GLU A 55 -4.08 -17.44 8.56
N PHE A 56 -3.45 -17.03 7.46
CA PHE A 56 -4.09 -16.93 6.17
C PHE A 56 -4.35 -18.31 5.56
N LYS A 57 -5.62 -18.61 5.31
CA LYS A 57 -6.06 -19.86 4.70
C LYS A 57 -6.38 -19.61 3.23
N ALA A 58 -5.41 -19.88 2.37
CA ALA A 58 -5.54 -19.63 0.93
C ALA A 58 -6.71 -20.42 0.29
N GLU A 59 -7.06 -21.59 0.84
CA GLU A 59 -8.17 -22.44 0.40
C GLU A 59 -9.54 -21.78 0.54
N ASP A 60 -9.69 -20.79 1.42
CA ASP A 60 -10.96 -20.05 1.60
C ASP A 60 -11.25 -19.11 0.40
N TYR A 61 -10.22 -18.78 -0.39
CA TYR A 61 -10.31 -17.82 -1.48
C TYR A 61 -10.15 -18.44 -2.87
N VAL A 62 -9.35 -19.49 -3.01
CA VAL A 62 -9.06 -20.12 -4.30
C VAL A 62 -9.12 -21.64 -4.20
N SER A 63 -9.44 -22.33 -5.32
CA SER A 63 -9.47 -23.79 -5.33
C SER A 63 -8.09 -24.39 -5.13
N ARG A 64 -8.02 -25.64 -4.59
CA ARG A 64 -6.76 -26.39 -4.45
C ARG A 64 -6.01 -26.57 -5.79
N LYS A 65 -6.71 -26.58 -6.91
CA LYS A 65 -6.13 -26.65 -8.25
C LYS A 65 -5.40 -25.33 -8.58
N ASP A 66 -6.01 -24.21 -8.26
CA ASP A 66 -5.50 -22.88 -8.57
C ASP A 66 -4.34 -22.50 -7.66
N LEU A 67 -4.33 -22.93 -6.39
CA LEU A 67 -3.20 -22.80 -5.46
C LEU A 67 -1.87 -23.33 -6.03
N ARG A 68 -1.92 -24.37 -6.88
CA ARG A 68 -0.71 -24.96 -7.49
C ARG A 68 -0.19 -24.17 -8.69
N ARG A 69 -0.92 -23.13 -9.12
CA ARG A 69 -0.67 -22.36 -10.34
C ARG A 69 -0.41 -20.89 -10.09
N MET A 70 -0.48 -20.46 -8.82
CA MET A 70 -0.31 -19.08 -8.40
C MET A 70 0.77 -18.98 -7.32
N ASP A 71 1.49 -17.87 -7.32
CA ASP A 71 2.29 -17.46 -6.18
C ASP A 71 1.37 -16.81 -5.12
N ILE A 72 1.84 -16.75 -3.89
CA ILE A 72 1.05 -16.27 -2.74
C ILE A 72 0.66 -14.78 -2.90
N PHE A 73 1.48 -13.94 -3.57
CA PHE A 73 1.09 -12.54 -3.81
C PHE A 73 -0.20 -12.45 -4.62
N THR A 74 -0.35 -13.29 -5.64
CA THR A 74 -1.60 -13.33 -6.45
C THR A 74 -2.79 -13.77 -5.59
N ILE A 75 -2.58 -14.69 -4.66
CA ILE A 75 -3.66 -15.17 -3.78
C ILE A 75 -4.06 -14.10 -2.76
N TYR A 76 -3.10 -13.34 -2.21
CA TYR A 76 -3.41 -12.18 -1.36
C TYR A 76 -4.22 -11.13 -2.11
N ALA A 77 -3.84 -10.83 -3.37
CA ALA A 77 -4.59 -9.90 -4.21
C ALA A 77 -6.03 -10.38 -4.46
N LEU A 78 -6.24 -11.67 -4.76
CA LEU A 78 -7.56 -12.26 -4.95
C LEU A 78 -8.40 -12.21 -3.66
N ALA A 79 -7.81 -12.51 -2.51
CA ALA A 79 -8.48 -12.48 -1.22
C ALA A 79 -8.94 -11.05 -0.87
N ALA A 80 -8.05 -10.07 -0.97
CA ALA A 80 -8.39 -8.68 -0.74
C ALA A 80 -9.42 -8.16 -1.76
N THR A 81 -9.32 -8.58 -3.03
CA THR A 81 -10.33 -8.23 -4.06
C THR A 81 -11.70 -8.81 -3.72
N ARG A 82 -11.77 -10.06 -3.26
CA ARG A 82 -13.03 -10.66 -2.84
C ARG A 82 -13.71 -9.83 -1.77
N MET A 83 -12.96 -9.46 -0.73
CA MET A 83 -13.47 -8.60 0.35
C MET A 83 -13.94 -7.25 -0.17
N ALA A 84 -13.18 -6.60 -1.05
CA ALA A 84 -13.53 -5.30 -1.61
C ALA A 84 -14.76 -5.34 -2.53
N VAL A 85 -14.89 -6.37 -3.36
CA VAL A 85 -16.06 -6.57 -4.24
C VAL A 85 -17.32 -6.88 -3.43
N ASP A 86 -17.18 -7.70 -2.37
CA ASP A 86 -18.29 -8.05 -1.48
C ASP A 86 -18.72 -6.80 -0.67
N ASP A 87 -17.80 -5.99 -0.13
CA ASP A 87 -18.10 -4.73 0.57
C ASP A 87 -18.79 -3.72 -0.37
N ALA A 88 -18.31 -3.60 -1.60
CA ALA A 88 -18.92 -2.75 -2.63
C ALA A 88 -20.29 -3.29 -3.09
N ASN A 89 -20.62 -4.54 -2.84
CA ASN A 89 -21.74 -5.25 -3.48
C ASN A 89 -21.72 -5.04 -5.01
N LEU A 90 -20.53 -5.10 -5.63
CA LEU A 90 -20.32 -4.85 -7.05
C LEU A 90 -20.55 -6.13 -7.86
N ASN A 91 -21.60 -6.12 -8.67
CA ASN A 91 -21.92 -7.26 -9.54
C ASN A 91 -21.34 -7.03 -10.95
N ILE A 92 -20.30 -7.83 -11.30
CA ILE A 92 -19.62 -7.72 -12.59
C ILE A 92 -20.18 -8.80 -13.52
N ARG A 93 -21.12 -8.44 -14.41
CA ARG A 93 -21.77 -9.39 -15.34
C ARG A 93 -22.25 -8.70 -16.62
N GLY A 94 -22.29 -9.45 -17.70
CA GLY A 94 -22.92 -9.01 -18.96
C GLY A 94 -22.34 -7.67 -19.47
N ASN A 95 -23.20 -6.69 -19.67
CA ASN A 95 -22.84 -5.44 -20.34
C ASN A 95 -21.94 -4.50 -19.52
N ASN A 96 -21.82 -4.68 -18.18
CA ASN A 96 -20.93 -3.83 -17.38
C ASN A 96 -19.49 -4.36 -17.30
N ALA A 97 -19.28 -5.64 -17.64
CA ALA A 97 -17.95 -6.26 -17.50
C ALA A 97 -16.86 -5.52 -18.28
N ASP A 98 -17.16 -5.01 -19.47
CA ASP A 98 -16.23 -4.28 -20.32
C ASP A 98 -15.92 -2.87 -19.77
N ARG A 99 -16.70 -2.41 -18.78
CA ARG A 99 -16.56 -1.12 -18.10
C ARG A 99 -15.94 -1.23 -16.70
N VAL A 100 -15.62 -2.45 -16.26
CA VAL A 100 -14.90 -2.70 -14.99
C VAL A 100 -13.48 -3.11 -15.30
N GLY A 101 -12.52 -2.29 -14.87
CA GLY A 101 -11.08 -2.52 -15.06
C GLY A 101 -10.37 -3.00 -13.81
N VAL A 102 -9.10 -3.38 -13.97
CA VAL A 102 -8.22 -3.85 -12.89
C VAL A 102 -6.84 -3.22 -13.05
N VAL A 103 -6.39 -2.45 -12.08
CA VAL A 103 -5.02 -1.89 -12.03
C VAL A 103 -4.42 -2.17 -10.66
N ILE A 104 -3.36 -2.97 -10.60
CA ILE A 104 -2.74 -3.42 -9.34
C ILE A 104 -1.26 -3.08 -9.33
N GLY A 105 -0.82 -2.46 -8.23
CA GLY A 105 0.59 -2.23 -7.95
C GLY A 105 1.27 -3.44 -7.32
N CYS A 106 2.48 -3.76 -7.81
CA CYS A 106 3.32 -4.83 -7.26
C CYS A 106 4.79 -4.45 -7.46
N GLY A 107 5.64 -4.64 -6.47
CA GLY A 107 7.05 -4.25 -6.57
C GLY A 107 7.95 -5.31 -7.18
N LEU A 108 7.81 -6.57 -6.78
CA LEU A 108 8.73 -7.66 -7.11
C LEU A 108 8.05 -8.92 -7.66
N GLY A 109 6.75 -9.08 -7.46
CA GLY A 109 6.03 -10.25 -7.93
C GLY A 109 6.41 -11.55 -7.23
N GLY A 110 6.47 -12.67 -7.97
CA GLY A 110 6.62 -14.02 -7.41
C GLY A 110 8.04 -14.40 -7.03
N LEU A 111 8.73 -13.61 -6.22
CA LEU A 111 10.11 -13.85 -5.81
C LEU A 111 10.29 -15.18 -5.06
N ALA A 112 9.34 -15.55 -4.19
CA ALA A 112 9.36 -16.84 -3.49
C ALA A 112 9.33 -18.03 -4.47
N THR A 113 8.55 -17.92 -5.53
CA THR A 113 8.49 -18.91 -6.60
C THR A 113 9.81 -18.97 -7.40
N ILE A 114 10.47 -17.84 -7.66
CA ILE A 114 11.78 -17.78 -8.30
C ILE A 114 12.80 -18.55 -7.46
N GLU A 115 12.93 -18.26 -6.18
CA GLU A 115 13.85 -18.95 -5.27
C GLU A 115 13.60 -20.48 -5.24
N LYS A 116 12.34 -20.86 -5.11
CA LYS A 116 11.92 -22.26 -5.06
C LYS A 116 12.33 -23.02 -6.32
N TYR A 117 11.99 -22.50 -7.50
CA TYR A 117 12.26 -23.21 -8.75
C TYR A 117 13.71 -23.11 -9.16
N HIS A 118 14.44 -22.06 -8.80
CA HIS A 118 15.89 -21.99 -9.00
C HIS A 118 16.60 -23.09 -8.20
N ARG A 119 16.28 -23.25 -6.92
CA ARG A 119 16.83 -24.33 -6.09
C ARG A 119 16.50 -25.70 -6.67
N LEU A 120 15.22 -25.92 -7.01
CA LEU A 120 14.76 -27.19 -7.60
C LEU A 120 15.47 -27.52 -8.91
N MET A 121 15.73 -26.53 -9.75
CA MET A 121 16.45 -26.70 -10.99
C MET A 121 17.92 -27.12 -10.77
N LEU A 122 18.60 -26.52 -9.79
CA LEU A 122 19.99 -26.89 -9.45
C LEU A 122 20.08 -28.30 -8.85
N GLU A 123 19.14 -28.68 -7.99
CA GLU A 123 19.15 -29.99 -7.29
C GLU A 123 18.68 -31.15 -8.19
N GLN A 124 17.65 -30.92 -9.03
CA GLN A 124 16.90 -31.99 -9.71
C GLN A 124 16.83 -31.82 -11.26
N GLY A 125 17.42 -30.76 -11.76
CA GLY A 125 17.48 -30.46 -13.21
C GLY A 125 16.23 -29.74 -13.77
N PRO A 126 16.34 -29.25 -15.03
CA PRO A 126 15.34 -28.33 -15.62
C PRO A 126 13.98 -28.96 -15.87
N LYS A 127 13.88 -30.28 -15.94
CA LYS A 127 12.57 -31.00 -16.13
C LYS A 127 11.62 -30.86 -14.94
N LYS A 128 12.08 -30.33 -13.81
CA LYS A 128 11.28 -30.12 -12.61
C LYS A 128 10.61 -28.76 -12.54
N ILE A 129 10.93 -27.86 -13.48
CA ILE A 129 10.27 -26.56 -13.56
C ILE A 129 8.81 -26.76 -14.00
N SER A 130 7.89 -26.13 -13.27
CA SER A 130 6.47 -26.18 -13.60
C SER A 130 6.17 -25.43 -14.90
N PRO A 131 5.22 -25.90 -15.74
CA PRO A 131 4.71 -25.12 -16.87
C PRO A 131 4.03 -23.82 -16.44
N PHE A 132 3.66 -23.69 -15.17
CA PHE A 132 3.08 -22.48 -14.59
C PHE A 132 4.12 -21.52 -13.99
N PHE A 133 5.42 -21.85 -14.04
CA PHE A 133 6.49 -21.05 -13.44
C PHE A 133 6.43 -19.59 -13.90
N ILE A 134 6.40 -19.33 -15.19
CA ILE A 134 6.35 -17.96 -15.72
C ILE A 134 5.06 -17.24 -15.29
N PRO A 135 3.85 -17.79 -15.45
CA PRO A 135 2.64 -17.16 -14.92
C PRO A 135 2.65 -16.91 -13.41
N MET A 136 3.39 -17.71 -12.63
CA MET A 136 3.46 -17.52 -11.18
C MET A 136 4.34 -16.33 -10.77
N ILE A 137 5.33 -15.95 -11.59
CA ILE A 137 6.34 -14.96 -11.18
C ILE A 137 6.08 -13.54 -11.68
N ILE A 138 5.38 -13.38 -12.82
CA ILE A 138 5.19 -12.06 -13.42
C ILE A 138 4.11 -11.26 -12.69
N ALA A 139 4.40 -9.98 -12.39
CA ALA A 139 3.55 -9.13 -11.57
C ALA A 139 2.15 -8.88 -12.16
N ASN A 140 2.05 -8.85 -13.50
CA ASN A 140 0.75 -8.65 -14.17
C ASN A 140 -0.24 -9.83 -13.98
N MET A 141 0.19 -10.91 -13.35
CA MET A 141 -0.74 -12.00 -13.00
C MET A 141 -1.64 -11.67 -11.82
N ALA A 142 -1.29 -10.70 -10.96
CA ALA A 142 -2.23 -10.20 -9.97
C ALA A 142 -3.48 -9.58 -10.64
N PRO A 143 -3.39 -8.51 -11.46
CA PRO A 143 -4.56 -7.98 -12.17
C PRO A 143 -5.15 -8.98 -13.17
N GLY A 144 -4.35 -9.83 -13.82
CA GLY A 144 -4.82 -10.84 -14.76
C GLY A 144 -5.72 -11.90 -14.10
N GLN A 145 -5.32 -12.43 -12.95
CA GLN A 145 -6.13 -13.41 -12.21
C GLN A 145 -7.39 -12.77 -11.60
N ILE A 146 -7.29 -11.54 -11.08
CA ILE A 146 -8.46 -10.79 -10.62
C ILE A 146 -9.48 -10.65 -11.77
N SER A 147 -9.03 -10.22 -12.95
CA SER A 147 -9.87 -10.11 -14.15
C SER A 147 -10.58 -11.44 -14.48
N ILE A 148 -9.85 -12.56 -14.47
CA ILE A 148 -10.41 -13.89 -14.78
C ILE A 148 -11.43 -14.33 -13.71
N PHE A 149 -11.11 -14.15 -12.41
CA PHE A 149 -11.96 -14.61 -11.31
C PHE A 149 -13.26 -13.80 -11.18
N PHE A 150 -13.20 -12.50 -11.42
CA PHE A 150 -14.33 -11.59 -11.24
C PHE A 150 -15.03 -11.23 -12.57
N GLY A 151 -14.46 -11.61 -13.71
CA GLY A 151 -15.04 -11.34 -15.02
C GLY A 151 -14.91 -9.90 -15.49
N ALA A 152 -13.98 -9.12 -14.91
CA ALA A 152 -13.70 -7.74 -15.29
C ALA A 152 -12.92 -7.70 -16.62
N LYS A 153 -13.45 -7.00 -17.64
CA LYS A 153 -12.91 -6.98 -19.00
C LYS A 153 -12.47 -5.60 -19.48
N GLY A 154 -12.54 -4.60 -18.60
CA GLY A 154 -12.04 -3.25 -18.87
C GLY A 154 -10.51 -3.19 -18.89
N PRO A 155 -9.91 -2.00 -18.74
CA PRO A 155 -8.46 -1.83 -18.67
C PRO A 155 -7.83 -2.79 -17.65
N ASN A 156 -6.72 -3.47 -18.01
CA ASN A 156 -6.03 -4.42 -17.13
C ASN A 156 -4.52 -4.17 -17.17
N VAL A 157 -3.95 -3.68 -16.07
CA VAL A 157 -2.55 -3.23 -15.99
C VAL A 157 -1.93 -3.59 -14.64
N ALA A 158 -0.65 -3.96 -14.64
CA ALA A 158 0.20 -3.97 -13.46
C ALA A 158 1.09 -2.72 -13.45
N ILE A 159 1.29 -2.13 -12.27
CA ILE A 159 2.20 -1.01 -12.04
C ILE A 159 3.37 -1.50 -11.19
N GLU A 160 4.60 -1.29 -11.70
CA GLU A 160 5.83 -1.71 -11.04
C GLU A 160 6.73 -0.49 -10.76
N THR A 161 6.35 0.33 -9.78
CA THR A 161 7.09 1.52 -9.36
C THR A 161 7.57 1.42 -7.91
N ALA A 162 8.15 0.26 -7.58
CA ALA A 162 8.67 -0.06 -6.26
C ALA A 162 7.62 0.22 -5.14
N CYS A 163 8.04 0.96 -4.08
CA CYS A 163 7.16 1.25 -2.95
C CYS A 163 5.95 2.13 -3.29
N ALA A 164 5.98 2.85 -4.41
CA ALA A 164 4.88 3.69 -4.87
C ALA A 164 3.87 2.96 -5.77
N ALA A 165 4.11 1.68 -6.10
CA ALA A 165 3.33 0.95 -7.10
C ALA A 165 1.82 0.90 -6.78
N GLY A 166 1.45 0.62 -5.54
CA GLY A 166 0.05 0.59 -5.11
C GLY A 166 -0.64 1.95 -5.21
N THR A 167 0.06 3.02 -4.83
CA THR A 167 -0.45 4.39 -4.90
C THR A 167 -0.60 4.86 -6.34
N HIS A 168 0.37 4.57 -7.21
CA HIS A 168 0.26 4.82 -8.65
C HIS A 168 -0.91 4.03 -9.26
N ALA A 169 -1.09 2.76 -8.87
CA ALA A 169 -2.19 1.96 -9.38
C ALA A 169 -3.57 2.57 -9.04
N VAL A 170 -3.75 3.04 -7.81
CA VAL A 170 -4.97 3.75 -7.39
C VAL A 170 -5.14 5.06 -8.17
N GLY A 171 -4.07 5.83 -8.33
CA GLY A 171 -4.10 7.09 -9.08
C GLY A 171 -4.43 6.90 -10.56
N ASP A 172 -3.83 5.90 -11.20
CA ASP A 172 -4.10 5.59 -12.61
C ASP A 172 -5.54 5.07 -12.80
N ALA A 173 -6.02 4.21 -11.89
CA ALA A 173 -7.40 3.77 -11.87
C ALA A 173 -8.39 4.94 -11.74
N PHE A 174 -8.10 5.90 -10.85
CA PHE A 174 -8.82 7.15 -10.71
C PHE A 174 -8.89 7.90 -12.05
N LYS A 175 -7.75 8.07 -12.73
CA LYS A 175 -7.70 8.75 -14.03
C LYS A 175 -8.40 7.98 -15.15
N HIS A 176 -8.43 6.65 -15.11
CA HIS A 176 -9.24 5.83 -16.04
C HIS A 176 -10.73 6.14 -15.93
N ILE A 177 -11.26 6.26 -14.71
CA ILE A 177 -12.67 6.63 -14.50
C ILE A 177 -12.93 8.06 -14.93
N GLN A 178 -12.07 9.02 -14.55
CA GLN A 178 -12.20 10.42 -14.93
C GLN A 178 -12.24 10.63 -16.46
N ARG A 179 -11.44 9.84 -17.21
CA ARG A 179 -11.42 9.87 -18.68
C ARG A 179 -12.58 9.12 -19.34
N GLY A 180 -13.43 8.45 -18.56
CA GLY A 180 -14.55 7.67 -19.06
C GLY A 180 -14.19 6.35 -19.74
N THR A 181 -12.96 5.83 -19.54
CA THR A 181 -12.55 4.52 -20.09
C THR A 181 -13.08 3.33 -19.28
N ALA A 182 -13.45 3.57 -18.01
CA ALA A 182 -14.12 2.62 -17.13
C ALA A 182 -15.18 3.35 -16.30
N ASP A 183 -16.14 2.59 -15.75
CA ASP A 183 -17.12 3.10 -14.78
C ASP A 183 -16.81 2.60 -13.37
N ALA A 184 -16.09 1.47 -13.27
CA ALA A 184 -15.54 0.97 -12.02
C ALA A 184 -14.14 0.41 -12.22
N MET A 185 -13.30 0.49 -11.18
CA MET A 185 -11.94 -0.04 -11.17
C MET A 185 -11.68 -0.81 -9.87
N ILE A 186 -11.15 -2.02 -10.01
CA ILE A 186 -10.54 -2.79 -8.92
C ILE A 186 -9.09 -2.36 -8.87
N THR A 187 -8.65 -1.77 -7.76
CA THR A 187 -7.30 -1.19 -7.69
C THR A 187 -6.71 -1.26 -6.29
N GLY A 188 -5.41 -1.06 -6.21
CA GLY A 188 -4.65 -1.12 -4.97
C GLY A 188 -3.28 -1.75 -5.19
N GLY A 189 -2.77 -2.46 -4.19
CA GLY A 189 -1.44 -3.05 -4.28
C GLY A 189 -1.30 -4.37 -3.54
N VAL A 190 -0.28 -5.12 -3.91
CA VAL A 190 0.05 -6.42 -3.30
C VAL A 190 1.55 -6.66 -3.29
N GLU A 191 2.04 -7.32 -2.26
CA GLU A 191 3.41 -7.83 -2.20
C GLU A 191 3.50 -9.07 -1.31
N SER A 192 4.41 -10.00 -1.66
CA SER A 192 4.77 -11.13 -0.80
C SER A 192 6.23 -11.51 -1.02
N THR A 193 7.11 -10.72 -0.43
CA THR A 193 8.56 -10.81 -0.66
C THR A 193 9.36 -11.07 0.61
N VAL A 194 8.73 -11.61 1.66
CA VAL A 194 9.46 -12.08 2.86
C VAL A 194 10.18 -13.38 2.50
N THR A 195 11.33 -13.27 1.83
CA THR A 195 12.17 -14.35 1.31
C THR A 195 13.63 -14.14 1.66
N MET A 196 14.45 -15.21 1.52
CA MET A 196 15.89 -15.11 1.78
C MET A 196 16.59 -14.09 0.86
N LEU A 197 16.25 -14.08 -0.44
CA LEU A 197 16.86 -13.14 -1.40
C LEU A 197 16.46 -11.70 -1.12
N ALA A 198 15.18 -11.44 -0.79
CA ALA A 198 14.73 -10.09 -0.49
C ALA A 198 15.39 -9.56 0.80
N ILE A 199 15.35 -10.33 1.88
CA ILE A 199 15.99 -9.94 3.14
C ILE A 199 17.50 -9.77 2.93
N GLY A 200 18.17 -10.71 2.23
CA GLY A 200 19.59 -10.60 1.92
C GLY A 200 19.94 -9.38 1.06
N GLY A 201 19.14 -9.10 0.03
CA GLY A 201 19.32 -7.97 -0.87
C GLY A 201 19.17 -6.62 -0.15
N PHE A 202 18.10 -6.45 0.64
CA PHE A 202 17.90 -5.22 1.43
C PHE A 202 18.92 -5.08 2.56
N ASN A 203 19.38 -6.19 3.17
CA ASN A 203 20.48 -6.15 4.14
C ASN A 203 21.79 -5.68 3.49
N ALA A 204 22.09 -6.13 2.26
CA ALA A 204 23.26 -5.66 1.52
C ALA A 204 23.23 -4.14 1.25
N MET A 205 22.02 -3.58 1.10
CA MET A 205 21.78 -2.14 0.99
C MET A 205 21.79 -1.41 2.35
N ARG A 206 21.81 -2.15 3.47
CA ARG A 206 21.62 -1.60 4.83
C ARG A 206 20.32 -0.81 5.00
N ALA A 207 19.26 -1.27 4.35
CA ALA A 207 17.97 -0.59 4.33
C ALA A 207 17.00 -1.12 5.40
N LEU A 208 17.25 -2.33 5.95
CA LEU A 208 16.40 -2.97 6.95
C LEU A 208 16.86 -2.69 8.37
N SER A 209 15.90 -2.56 9.28
CA SER A 209 16.14 -2.59 10.71
C SER A 209 16.77 -3.91 11.15
N THR A 210 17.74 -3.81 12.03
CA THR A 210 18.41 -4.96 12.67
C THR A 210 18.03 -5.14 14.14
N ARG A 211 16.97 -4.47 14.61
CA ARG A 211 16.47 -4.54 15.99
C ARG A 211 15.76 -5.88 16.26
N ASN A 212 16.51 -6.98 16.09
CA ASN A 212 15.98 -8.34 16.17
C ASN A 212 15.49 -8.74 17.58
N ASP A 213 16.04 -8.14 18.62
CA ASP A 213 15.71 -8.50 20.02
C ASP A 213 14.40 -7.85 20.49
N GLU A 214 13.96 -6.79 19.83
CA GLU A 214 12.71 -6.09 20.11
C GLU A 214 11.86 -5.93 18.82
N PRO A 215 11.36 -7.02 18.22
CA PRO A 215 10.66 -6.95 16.92
C PRO A 215 9.52 -5.95 16.89
N LEU A 216 8.73 -5.88 17.97
CA LEU A 216 7.57 -4.98 18.09
C LEU A 216 7.96 -3.49 18.07
N LYS A 217 9.23 -3.18 18.37
CA LYS A 217 9.77 -1.82 18.43
C LYS A 217 10.69 -1.46 17.24
N ALA A 218 10.84 -2.36 16.27
CA ALA A 218 11.79 -2.19 15.18
C ALA A 218 11.35 -1.12 14.18
N SER A 219 10.09 -1.14 13.75
CA SER A 219 9.56 -0.08 12.90
C SER A 219 9.16 1.12 13.76
N ARG A 220 9.90 2.22 13.60
CA ARG A 220 9.78 3.43 14.43
C ARG A 220 9.91 4.71 13.60
N PRO A 221 8.97 4.96 12.68
CA PRO A 221 9.03 6.13 11.82
C PRO A 221 9.16 7.44 12.61
N PHE A 222 9.99 8.35 12.10
CA PHE A 222 10.26 9.69 12.67
C PHE A 222 10.96 9.70 14.05
N ASP A 223 11.18 8.55 14.67
CA ASP A 223 11.94 8.44 15.90
C ASP A 223 13.43 8.59 15.61
N ARG A 224 14.18 9.24 16.52
CA ARG A 224 15.62 9.48 16.35
C ARG A 224 16.44 8.19 16.24
N ASP A 225 16.00 7.12 16.91
CA ASP A 225 16.73 5.85 16.97
C ASP A 225 16.26 4.84 15.91
N ARG A 226 15.61 5.32 14.81
CA ARG A 226 15.24 4.51 13.64
C ARG A 226 16.49 4.02 12.93
N ASP A 227 16.49 2.78 12.48
CA ASP A 227 17.65 2.10 11.89
C ASP A 227 17.37 1.40 10.55
N GLY A 228 16.21 1.62 9.97
CA GLY A 228 15.77 1.01 8.70
C GLY A 228 14.32 0.56 8.73
N PHE A 229 13.78 0.18 7.58
CA PHE A 229 12.41 -0.31 7.51
C PHE A 229 12.33 -1.79 7.91
N VAL A 230 11.13 -2.25 8.27
CA VAL A 230 10.82 -3.68 8.44
C VAL A 230 10.05 -4.15 7.23
N LEU A 231 10.57 -5.14 6.49
CA LEU A 231 9.90 -5.74 5.34
C LEU A 231 8.61 -6.43 5.76
N ALA A 232 7.55 -6.23 4.99
CA ALA A 232 6.26 -6.86 5.23
C ALA A 232 5.60 -7.33 3.92
N GLU A 233 4.51 -8.08 4.07
CA GLU A 233 3.73 -8.60 2.95
C GLU A 233 2.23 -8.35 3.16
N GLY A 234 1.44 -8.50 2.10
CA GLY A 234 0.00 -8.38 2.14
C GLY A 234 -0.58 -7.68 0.91
N SER A 235 -1.84 -7.30 1.02
CA SER A 235 -2.59 -6.63 -0.06
C SER A 235 -3.63 -5.67 0.51
N GLY A 236 -3.78 -4.52 -0.14
CA GLY A 236 -4.91 -3.62 0.05
C GLY A 236 -5.56 -3.32 -1.29
N ILE A 237 -6.85 -3.62 -1.39
CA ILE A 237 -7.64 -3.40 -2.60
C ILE A 237 -8.81 -2.49 -2.26
N ILE A 238 -9.06 -1.53 -3.14
CA ILE A 238 -10.23 -0.66 -3.08
C ILE A 238 -11.00 -0.74 -4.40
N ILE A 239 -12.31 -0.53 -4.32
CA ILE A 239 -13.17 -0.36 -5.50
C ILE A 239 -13.41 1.13 -5.70
N LEU A 240 -12.99 1.63 -6.85
CA LEU A 240 -13.30 2.98 -7.33
C LEU A 240 -14.46 2.91 -8.30
N GLU A 241 -15.40 3.83 -8.17
CA GLU A 241 -16.54 3.95 -9.09
C GLU A 241 -16.78 5.41 -9.48
N GLU A 242 -17.28 5.59 -10.69
CA GLU A 242 -17.88 6.85 -11.09
C GLU A 242 -19.11 7.11 -10.21
N LEU A 243 -19.27 8.37 -9.78
CA LEU A 243 -20.28 8.73 -8.78
C LEU A 243 -21.71 8.38 -9.21
N ASP A 244 -22.11 8.75 -10.44
CA ASP A 244 -23.47 8.49 -10.92
C ASP A 244 -23.73 6.98 -11.04
N HIS A 245 -22.74 6.21 -11.52
CA HIS A 245 -22.79 4.75 -11.55
C HIS A 245 -22.99 4.16 -10.15
N ALA A 246 -22.26 4.66 -9.14
CA ALA A 246 -22.39 4.21 -7.76
C ALA A 246 -23.76 4.54 -7.16
N LEU A 247 -24.28 5.75 -7.43
CA LEU A 247 -25.59 6.21 -6.93
C LEU A 247 -26.72 5.42 -7.60
N GLU A 248 -26.69 5.21 -8.92
CA GLU A 248 -27.72 4.48 -9.67
C GLU A 248 -27.91 3.04 -9.17
N ARG A 249 -26.84 2.39 -8.73
CA ARG A 249 -26.91 1.04 -8.16
C ARG A 249 -27.11 0.99 -6.63
N GLY A 250 -27.19 2.16 -5.97
CA GLY A 250 -27.39 2.26 -4.52
C GLY A 250 -26.17 1.82 -3.70
N ALA A 251 -24.95 2.06 -4.21
CA ALA A 251 -23.70 1.72 -3.50
C ALA A 251 -23.52 2.51 -2.21
N THR A 252 -22.92 1.88 -1.20
CA THR A 252 -22.38 2.60 -0.06
C THR A 252 -21.11 3.35 -0.47
N ILE A 253 -21.08 4.65 -0.30
CA ILE A 253 -19.91 5.48 -0.58
C ILE A 253 -19.13 5.70 0.71
N HIS A 254 -17.86 5.28 0.75
CA HIS A 254 -16.98 5.42 1.90
C HIS A 254 -16.24 6.75 1.92
N ALA A 255 -15.78 7.20 0.75
CA ALA A 255 -15.08 8.48 0.55
C ALA A 255 -15.05 8.83 -0.96
N GLU A 256 -14.55 10.01 -1.30
CA GLU A 256 -14.26 10.45 -2.65
C GLU A 256 -12.73 10.56 -2.83
N ILE A 257 -12.18 10.09 -3.96
CA ILE A 257 -10.81 10.39 -4.36
C ILE A 257 -10.85 11.61 -5.28
N ILE A 258 -10.08 12.64 -4.93
CA ILE A 258 -10.16 13.94 -5.58
C ILE A 258 -8.86 14.41 -6.20
N GLY A 259 -7.71 13.84 -5.82
CA GLY A 259 -6.41 14.28 -6.32
C GLY A 259 -5.39 13.15 -6.43
N TYR A 260 -4.51 13.30 -7.41
CA TYR A 260 -3.39 12.40 -7.67
C TYR A 260 -2.18 13.19 -8.16
N GLY A 261 -1.06 13.06 -7.45
CA GLY A 261 0.24 13.58 -7.83
C GLY A 261 1.23 12.46 -8.12
N LEU A 262 2.08 12.66 -9.12
CA LEU A 262 3.17 11.73 -9.45
C LEU A 262 4.37 12.51 -9.98
N THR A 263 5.57 12.18 -9.49
CA THR A 263 6.82 12.82 -9.91
C THR A 263 7.97 11.84 -9.92
N GLY A 264 9.07 12.23 -10.57
CA GLY A 264 10.35 11.54 -10.46
C GLY A 264 11.40 12.47 -9.88
N ASP A 265 12.29 11.93 -9.03
CA ASP A 265 13.40 12.69 -8.43
C ASP A 265 14.54 12.96 -9.42
N ALA A 266 14.76 12.03 -10.37
CA ALA A 266 15.90 12.06 -11.31
C ALA A 266 17.25 12.29 -10.61
N PHE A 267 17.46 11.67 -9.44
CA PHE A 267 18.61 11.91 -8.57
C PHE A 267 19.46 10.66 -8.32
N HIS A 268 18.89 9.62 -7.68
CA HIS A 268 19.64 8.43 -7.28
C HIS A 268 18.77 7.17 -7.30
N ILE A 269 19.36 5.98 -7.45
CA ILE A 269 18.63 4.71 -7.56
C ILE A 269 17.85 4.32 -6.29
N ALA A 270 18.29 4.77 -5.10
CA ALA A 270 17.69 4.38 -3.82
C ALA A 270 17.53 5.53 -2.82
N ALA A 271 18.36 6.58 -2.89
CA ALA A 271 18.24 7.74 -2.01
C ALA A 271 17.26 8.76 -2.58
N PRO A 272 16.39 9.37 -1.75
CA PRO A 272 15.53 10.46 -2.17
C PRO A 272 16.35 11.70 -2.53
N ALA A 273 15.78 12.58 -3.36
CA ALA A 273 16.39 13.88 -3.66
C ALA A 273 16.56 14.73 -2.39
N PRO A 274 17.64 15.53 -2.29
CA PRO A 274 17.87 16.36 -1.12
C PRO A 274 16.66 17.24 -0.79
N GLU A 275 16.43 17.44 0.52
CA GLU A 275 15.32 18.23 1.05
C GLU A 275 13.93 17.74 0.65
N GLY A 276 13.82 16.54 0.05
CA GLY A 276 12.54 15.97 -0.38
C GLY A 276 11.89 16.73 -1.54
N GLU A 277 12.69 17.32 -2.44
CA GLU A 277 12.19 18.18 -3.53
C GLU A 277 11.15 17.47 -4.41
N GLY A 278 11.43 16.23 -4.85
CA GLY A 278 10.48 15.43 -5.64
C GLY A 278 9.22 15.04 -4.87
N MET A 279 9.38 14.77 -3.56
CA MET A 279 8.25 14.49 -2.65
C MET A 279 7.34 15.73 -2.52
N ALA A 280 7.93 16.93 -2.34
CA ALA A 280 7.18 18.17 -2.24
C ALA A 280 6.41 18.46 -3.53
N ARG A 281 7.05 18.35 -4.71
CA ARG A 281 6.35 18.50 -6.01
C ARG A 281 5.21 17.51 -6.16
N CYS A 282 5.40 16.27 -5.70
CA CYS A 282 4.37 15.24 -5.77
C CYS A 282 3.14 15.58 -4.92
N MET A 283 3.35 15.96 -3.66
CA MET A 283 2.27 16.41 -2.78
C MET A 283 1.56 17.65 -3.32
N GLN A 284 2.32 18.65 -3.79
CA GLN A 284 1.73 19.86 -4.38
C GLN A 284 0.87 19.51 -5.61
N MET A 285 1.37 18.65 -6.49
CA MET A 285 0.61 18.20 -7.67
C MET A 285 -0.71 17.50 -7.27
N ALA A 286 -0.70 16.68 -6.20
CA ALA A 286 -1.91 16.03 -5.71
C ALA A 286 -2.93 17.04 -5.16
N VAL A 287 -2.47 18.05 -4.43
CA VAL A 287 -3.30 19.15 -3.90
C VAL A 287 -3.88 20.01 -5.04
N ASP A 288 -3.06 20.32 -6.05
CA ASP A 288 -3.48 21.07 -7.23
C ASP A 288 -4.52 20.28 -8.07
N ASP A 289 -4.29 18.98 -8.30
CA ASP A 289 -5.23 18.11 -9.02
C ASP A 289 -6.57 17.95 -8.26
N ALA A 290 -6.53 17.99 -6.92
CA ALA A 290 -7.70 18.00 -6.08
C ALA A 290 -8.48 19.34 -6.10
N GLY A 291 -7.86 20.41 -6.57
CA GLY A 291 -8.46 21.75 -6.59
C GLY A 291 -8.71 22.34 -5.20
N ILE A 292 -7.90 21.96 -4.21
CA ILE A 292 -8.00 22.43 -2.83
C ILE A 292 -6.78 23.27 -2.44
N ARG A 293 -6.87 23.96 -1.32
CA ARG A 293 -5.72 24.62 -0.70
C ARG A 293 -5.01 23.66 0.25
N PRO A 294 -3.69 23.81 0.49
CA PRO A 294 -2.97 22.98 1.46
C PRO A 294 -3.61 22.95 2.85
N GLU A 295 -4.20 24.07 3.30
CA GLU A 295 -4.84 24.18 4.61
C GLU A 295 -6.12 23.36 4.75
N GLU A 296 -6.66 22.82 3.68
CA GLU A 296 -7.84 21.95 3.69
C GLU A 296 -7.48 20.47 3.90
N VAL A 297 -6.19 20.13 3.98
CA VAL A 297 -5.73 18.80 4.37
C VAL A 297 -5.67 18.71 5.90
N ASP A 298 -6.40 17.74 6.48
CA ASP A 298 -6.49 17.53 7.93
C ASP A 298 -5.46 16.51 8.43
N TYR A 299 -5.11 15.55 7.58
CA TYR A 299 -4.24 14.43 7.96
C TYR A 299 -3.39 13.95 6.77
N ILE A 300 -2.14 13.60 7.05
CA ILE A 300 -1.24 12.92 6.12
C ILE A 300 -0.96 11.50 6.62
N ASN A 301 -1.36 10.50 5.83
CA ASN A 301 -0.83 9.16 5.95
C ASN A 301 0.52 9.14 5.24
N ALA A 302 1.59 9.20 6.02
CA ALA A 302 2.94 9.39 5.52
C ALA A 302 3.53 8.11 4.92
N HIS A 303 4.47 8.28 4.01
CA HIS A 303 5.32 7.17 3.58
C HIS A 303 6.09 6.61 4.78
N GLY A 304 6.78 7.44 5.57
CA GLY A 304 7.25 7.16 6.92
C GLY A 304 7.80 5.74 7.10
N THR A 305 8.92 5.41 6.46
CA THR A 305 9.45 4.04 6.39
C THR A 305 10.29 3.63 7.59
N SER A 306 10.57 4.53 8.53
CA SER A 306 11.55 4.29 9.61
C SER A 306 13.00 4.24 9.10
N THR A 307 13.30 4.91 7.99
CA THR A 307 14.65 5.10 7.48
C THR A 307 15.12 6.53 7.75
N ASP A 308 16.42 6.70 7.94
CA ASP A 308 17.01 7.99 8.33
C ASP A 308 16.66 9.10 7.32
N LEU A 309 16.94 8.88 6.03
CA LEU A 309 16.77 9.92 5.00
C LEU A 309 15.31 10.14 4.60
N ASN A 310 14.51 9.06 4.46
CA ASN A 310 13.13 9.24 4.03
C ASN A 310 12.34 10.08 5.03
N ASP A 311 12.37 9.72 6.30
CA ASP A 311 11.52 10.36 7.31
C ASP A 311 11.88 11.83 7.51
N LYS A 312 13.19 12.13 7.48
CA LYS A 312 13.71 13.50 7.50
C LYS A 312 13.26 14.31 6.27
N PHE A 313 13.44 13.78 5.06
CA PHE A 313 13.10 14.51 3.83
C PHE A 313 11.61 14.60 3.59
N GLU A 314 10.83 13.60 3.98
CA GLU A 314 9.37 13.71 3.97
C GLU A 314 8.87 14.80 4.91
N THR A 315 9.47 14.94 6.12
CA THR A 315 9.18 16.04 7.04
C THR A 315 9.47 17.40 6.39
N GLN A 316 10.61 17.56 5.72
CA GLN A 316 10.98 18.80 5.02
C GLN A 316 10.02 19.09 3.87
N ALA A 317 9.66 18.07 3.07
CA ALA A 317 8.71 18.19 1.98
C ALA A 317 7.32 18.63 2.46
N ILE A 318 6.84 18.05 3.57
CA ILE A 318 5.57 18.46 4.19
C ILE A 318 5.63 19.94 4.61
N LYS A 319 6.71 20.37 5.25
CA LYS A 319 6.88 21.79 5.61
C LYS A 319 6.92 22.71 4.39
N THR A 320 7.55 22.27 3.30
CA THR A 320 7.62 23.04 2.05
C THR A 320 6.25 23.26 1.43
N VAL A 321 5.39 22.24 1.41
CA VAL A 321 4.06 22.32 0.79
C VAL A 321 3.04 23.01 1.69
N PHE A 322 3.06 22.71 2.98
CA PHE A 322 2.01 23.15 3.92
C PHE A 322 2.40 24.37 4.77
N GLY A 323 3.67 24.84 4.71
CA GLY A 323 4.13 26.00 5.46
C GLY A 323 3.77 25.92 6.95
N GLU A 324 3.24 26.99 7.52
CA GLU A 324 2.79 27.03 8.93
C GLU A 324 1.65 26.06 9.25
N HIS A 325 0.90 25.60 8.24
CA HIS A 325 -0.14 24.60 8.44
C HIS A 325 0.43 23.23 8.77
N SER A 326 1.66 22.92 8.38
CA SER A 326 2.34 21.66 8.69
C SER A 326 2.41 21.35 10.19
N TYR A 327 2.46 22.38 11.05
CA TYR A 327 2.45 22.26 12.50
C TYR A 327 1.05 22.11 13.13
N LYS A 328 -0.01 22.18 12.32
CA LYS A 328 -1.42 22.06 12.74
C LYS A 328 -2.07 20.78 12.27
N LEU A 329 -1.59 20.24 11.14
CA LEU A 329 -2.12 19.00 10.61
C LEU A 329 -1.48 17.78 11.30
N ALA A 330 -2.23 16.69 11.40
CA ALA A 330 -1.71 15.44 11.92
C ALA A 330 -0.98 14.64 10.83
N VAL A 331 0.13 14.00 11.20
CA VAL A 331 0.88 13.09 10.34
C VAL A 331 1.02 11.75 11.05
N SER A 332 0.83 10.62 10.41
CA SER A 332 1.23 9.35 11.01
C SER A 332 1.68 8.33 9.97
N SER A 333 2.53 7.39 10.39
CA SER A 333 2.90 6.24 9.58
C SER A 333 2.40 4.95 10.19
N THR A 334 1.47 4.32 9.51
CA THR A 334 0.94 3.01 9.88
C THR A 334 1.93 1.88 9.63
N LYS A 335 3.03 2.14 8.91
CA LYS A 335 4.16 1.21 8.77
C LYS A 335 4.86 0.94 10.09
N SER A 336 4.67 1.76 11.11
CA SER A 336 5.09 1.46 12.49
C SER A 336 4.47 0.16 13.02
N MET A 337 3.27 -0.19 12.52
CA MET A 337 2.48 -1.38 12.92
C MET A 337 2.52 -2.49 11.86
N THR A 338 2.31 -2.15 10.60
CA THR A 338 2.23 -3.13 9.50
C THR A 338 3.59 -3.56 8.98
N GLY A 339 4.66 -2.79 9.21
CA GLY A 339 5.86 -2.85 8.40
C GLY A 339 5.63 -2.28 7.01
N HIS A 340 6.63 -2.39 6.15
CA HIS A 340 6.60 -1.84 4.79
C HIS A 340 6.26 -2.93 3.76
N LEU A 341 5.06 -2.90 3.19
CA LEU A 341 4.57 -3.87 2.22
C LEU A 341 5.06 -3.57 0.78
N LEU A 342 6.06 -2.72 0.60
CA LEU A 342 6.58 -2.33 -0.72
C LEU A 342 5.45 -1.94 -1.69
N GLY A 343 5.30 -2.67 -2.81
CA GLY A 343 4.25 -2.42 -3.79
C GLY A 343 2.82 -2.57 -3.27
N GLY A 344 2.61 -3.32 -2.19
CA GLY A 344 1.32 -3.47 -1.51
C GLY A 344 0.94 -2.28 -0.61
N ALA A 345 1.92 -1.50 -0.15
CA ALA A 345 1.74 -0.46 0.86
C ALA A 345 0.68 0.57 0.47
N GLY A 346 0.77 1.14 -0.72
CA GLY A 346 -0.15 2.20 -1.16
C GLY A 346 -1.62 1.78 -1.25
N GLY A 347 -1.89 0.51 -1.55
CA GLY A 347 -3.25 -0.04 -1.52
C GLY A 347 -3.81 -0.14 -0.09
N VAL A 348 -2.99 -0.64 0.85
CA VAL A 348 -3.36 -0.72 2.28
C VAL A 348 -3.55 0.69 2.85
N GLU A 349 -2.65 1.61 2.57
CA GLU A 349 -2.69 2.99 3.06
C GLU A 349 -3.86 3.80 2.47
N SER A 350 -4.25 3.54 1.21
CA SER A 350 -5.46 4.09 0.62
C SER A 350 -6.72 3.66 1.39
N ALA A 351 -6.83 2.37 1.74
CA ALA A 351 -7.93 1.89 2.56
C ALA A 351 -7.91 2.50 3.97
N ILE A 352 -6.73 2.65 4.57
CA ILE A 352 -6.57 3.30 5.89
C ILE A 352 -6.98 4.78 5.84
N ALA A 353 -6.63 5.52 4.79
CA ALA A 353 -7.05 6.90 4.58
C ALA A 353 -8.58 7.03 4.55
N VAL A 354 -9.25 6.15 3.80
CA VAL A 354 -10.71 6.08 3.74
C VAL A 354 -11.32 5.73 5.11
N LEU A 355 -10.76 4.75 5.82
CA LEU A 355 -11.21 4.36 7.16
C LEU A 355 -11.01 5.47 8.20
N THR A 356 -9.95 6.26 8.07
CA THR A 356 -9.70 7.44 8.92
C THR A 356 -10.80 8.48 8.74
N ILE A 357 -11.18 8.79 7.50
CA ILE A 357 -12.29 9.69 7.18
C ILE A 357 -13.62 9.16 7.75
N LYS A 358 -13.89 7.87 7.49
CA LYS A 358 -15.15 7.21 7.90
C LYS A 358 -15.35 7.18 9.41
N ASN A 359 -14.28 6.90 10.17
CA ASN A 359 -14.38 6.66 11.61
C ASN A 359 -14.00 7.89 12.45
N GLY A 360 -13.38 8.93 11.87
CA GLY A 360 -12.90 10.09 12.64
C GLY A 360 -11.83 9.70 13.66
N ILE A 361 -10.98 8.74 13.34
CA ILE A 361 -9.87 8.27 14.18
C ILE A 361 -8.61 8.20 13.34
N ILE A 362 -7.55 8.87 13.78
CA ILE A 362 -6.23 8.82 13.16
C ILE A 362 -5.42 7.72 13.85
N PRO A 363 -4.93 6.69 13.11
CA PRO A 363 -4.03 5.67 13.66
C PRO A 363 -2.71 6.30 14.11
N PRO A 364 -2.08 5.76 15.17
CA PRO A 364 -0.83 6.32 15.67
C PRO A 364 0.39 5.92 14.83
N THR A 365 1.47 6.70 14.98
CA THR A 365 2.82 6.21 14.79
C THR A 365 3.29 5.61 16.12
N ILE A 366 3.35 4.30 16.24
CA ILE A 366 3.86 3.64 17.45
C ILE A 366 5.40 3.67 17.48
N ASN A 367 5.98 3.41 18.67
CA ASN A 367 7.42 3.39 18.92
C ASN A 367 8.10 4.77 18.77
N TYR A 368 7.35 5.85 18.83
CA TYR A 368 7.88 7.21 18.90
C TYR A 368 8.26 7.51 20.35
N GLU A 369 9.50 7.18 20.72
CA GLU A 369 10.03 7.29 22.09
C GLU A 369 11.05 8.43 22.24
N ASN A 370 11.86 8.66 21.20
CA ASN A 370 12.95 9.64 21.18
C ASN A 370 12.73 10.64 20.03
N PRO A 371 12.24 11.86 20.32
CA PRO A 371 12.05 12.89 19.30
C PRO A 371 13.32 13.18 18.52
N ASP A 372 13.19 13.27 17.19
CA ASP A 372 14.25 13.67 16.28
C ASP A 372 14.07 15.16 15.94
N PRO A 373 15.11 16.02 16.17
CA PRO A 373 15.00 17.44 15.83
C PRO A 373 14.77 17.74 14.34
N ASP A 374 15.13 16.80 13.45
CA ASP A 374 14.85 16.90 12.01
C ASP A 374 13.41 16.47 11.65
N CYS A 375 12.70 15.83 12.60
CA CYS A 375 11.33 15.34 12.46
C CYS A 375 10.46 15.93 13.59
N ASP A 376 10.04 17.18 13.47
CA ASP A 376 9.44 18.00 14.53
C ASP A 376 7.93 18.31 14.31
N LEU A 377 7.23 17.51 13.50
CA LEU A 377 5.79 17.63 13.28
C LEU A 377 4.98 16.79 14.30
N ASP A 378 3.66 16.88 14.24
CA ASP A 378 2.76 16.05 15.05
C ASP A 378 2.54 14.67 14.40
N TYR A 379 3.31 13.67 14.81
CA TYR A 379 3.26 12.30 14.26
C TYR A 379 2.22 11.39 14.91
N VAL A 380 1.27 11.95 15.67
CA VAL A 380 0.25 11.18 16.43
C VAL A 380 0.92 10.06 17.25
N PRO A 381 1.79 10.38 18.21
CA PRO A 381 2.67 9.41 18.83
C PRO A 381 1.91 8.39 19.69
N ASN A 382 2.17 7.11 19.44
CA ASN A 382 1.85 5.93 20.25
C ASN A 382 0.36 5.63 20.53
N VAL A 383 -0.53 6.60 20.45
CA VAL A 383 -1.96 6.45 20.74
C VAL A 383 -2.80 7.07 19.63
N SER A 384 -3.80 6.32 19.13
CA SER A 384 -4.74 6.82 18.14
C SER A 384 -5.48 8.08 18.65
N ARG A 385 -5.84 8.96 17.72
CA ARG A 385 -6.48 10.24 18.03
C ARG A 385 -7.85 10.33 17.38
N LYS A 386 -8.88 10.66 18.16
CA LYS A 386 -10.17 11.09 17.62
C LYS A 386 -10.02 12.50 17.05
N ALA A 387 -10.44 12.70 15.81
CA ALA A 387 -10.41 14.00 15.14
C ALA A 387 -11.50 14.05 14.06
N GLU A 388 -11.99 15.24 13.78
CA GLU A 388 -12.77 15.46 12.57
C GLU A 388 -11.80 15.50 11.39
N VAL A 389 -11.82 14.45 10.54
CA VAL A 389 -10.99 14.34 9.35
C VAL A 389 -11.90 14.37 8.13
N ARG A 390 -11.74 15.39 7.30
CA ARG A 390 -12.48 15.56 6.05
C ARG A 390 -11.62 15.23 4.83
N THR A 391 -10.34 15.61 4.88
CA THR A 391 -9.41 15.45 3.76
C THR A 391 -8.13 14.79 4.24
N VAL A 392 -7.74 13.72 3.55
CA VAL A 392 -6.51 12.95 3.83
C VAL A 392 -5.62 12.94 2.59
N LEU A 393 -4.34 13.23 2.77
CA LEU A 393 -3.31 13.02 1.76
C LEU A 393 -2.52 11.76 2.14
N SER A 394 -2.30 10.83 1.20
CA SER A 394 -1.54 9.61 1.40
C SER A 394 -0.33 9.58 0.47
N ASN A 395 0.87 9.39 1.05
CA ASN A 395 2.16 9.48 0.35
C ASN A 395 2.80 8.12 0.14
N SER A 396 3.46 7.95 -1.01
CA SER A 396 4.37 6.83 -1.25
C SER A 396 5.57 7.29 -2.07
N PHE A 397 6.79 7.03 -1.56
CA PHE A 397 8.05 7.42 -2.19
C PHE A 397 8.91 6.18 -2.41
N GLY A 398 9.16 5.83 -3.67
CA GLY A 398 9.77 4.56 -4.06
C GLY A 398 11.24 4.69 -4.48
N PHE A 399 11.98 3.59 -4.36
CA PHE A 399 13.28 3.46 -4.99
C PHE A 399 13.18 3.75 -6.49
N GLY A 400 14.24 4.32 -7.07
CA GLY A 400 14.21 4.88 -8.42
C GLY A 400 13.72 6.34 -8.44
N GLY A 401 13.38 6.92 -7.27
CA GLY A 401 12.86 8.27 -7.13
C GLY A 401 11.45 8.42 -7.71
N THR A 402 10.62 7.37 -7.61
CA THR A 402 9.22 7.40 -8.05
C THR A 402 8.34 7.80 -6.89
N ASN A 403 7.63 8.92 -7.02
CA ASN A 403 6.79 9.50 -5.99
C ASN A 403 5.32 9.50 -6.41
N ALA A 404 4.43 9.15 -5.49
CA ALA A 404 2.99 9.21 -5.67
C ALA A 404 2.30 9.73 -4.42
N ALA A 405 1.26 10.55 -4.62
CA ALA A 405 0.41 11.06 -3.56
C ALA A 405 -1.06 11.06 -4.00
N LEU A 406 -1.96 10.67 -3.11
CA LEU A 406 -3.40 10.65 -3.33
C LEU A 406 -4.11 11.54 -2.33
N VAL A 407 -5.19 12.19 -2.76
CA VAL A 407 -6.07 12.97 -1.89
C VAL A 407 -7.44 12.33 -1.85
N PHE A 408 -7.86 11.94 -0.64
CA PHE A 408 -9.20 11.45 -0.35
C PHE A 408 -9.97 12.48 0.44
N ARG A 409 -11.27 12.56 0.20
CA ARG A 409 -12.17 13.48 0.90
C ARG A 409 -13.45 12.80 1.35
N ARG A 410 -14.01 13.25 2.45
CA ARG A 410 -15.35 12.83 2.88
C ARG A 410 -16.36 13.11 1.76
N TYR A 411 -17.12 12.09 1.41
CA TYR A 411 -18.22 12.27 0.48
C TYR A 411 -19.34 13.07 1.13
N GLU A 412 -19.77 14.11 0.44
CA GLU A 412 -20.95 14.91 0.76
C GLU A 412 -21.95 14.80 -0.38
N SER A 413 -23.18 14.35 -0.05
CA SER A 413 -24.30 14.12 -1.00
C SER A 413 -24.87 15.41 -1.58
#